data_4a807dfb01b26c4417acb83b11a9c89f
#
_entry.id   4a807dfb01b26c4417acb83b11a9c89f
#
_cell.length_a   1.000
_cell.length_b   1.000
_cell.length_c   1.000
_cell.angle_alpha   90.00
_cell.angle_beta   90.00
_cell.angle_gamma   90.00
#
_symmetry.space_group_name_H-M   'P 1'
#
loop_
_entity.id
_entity.type
_entity.pdbx_description
1 polymer ?
#
loop_
_entity_poly.entity_id
_entity_poly.type
_entity_poly.pdbx_seq_one_letter_code
_entity_poly.pdbx_strand_id
1 'polypeptide(L)'
;ISFAELDFTDSDRLEEQLKQHKLEHGGWDYIIHCAGVTKCRDKADFEIGNYWATRHFIETLMRLEMLPEQFIYISSLSIFGPIREKDYSPICEQDTPRPNTAYGVSKLHSEEYLQKLKDFPYVIFRPTGVYGPREKDYFLMVESISRHVDFAAGFRHLS
;
A
#
# COMPACT_ATOMS: atom_id res chain seq x y z
N ILE A 1 6.57 22.34 -8.50
CA ILE A 1 6.47 20.87 -8.37
C ILE A 1 7.49 20.30 -9.31
N SER A 2 8.43 19.53 -8.80
CA SER A 2 9.40 18.75 -9.57
C SER A 2 9.00 17.29 -9.57
N PHE A 3 9.36 16.56 -10.62
CA PHE A 3 9.14 15.13 -10.75
C PHE A 3 10.50 14.44 -10.78
N ALA A 4 10.63 13.36 -10.02
CA ALA A 4 11.77 12.44 -10.10
C ALA A 4 11.21 11.02 -10.35
N GLU A 5 11.86 10.27 -11.21
CA GLU A 5 11.55 8.87 -11.43
C GLU A 5 12.35 8.02 -10.44
N LEU A 6 11.68 7.12 -9.72
CA LEU A 6 12.31 6.16 -8.80
C LEU A 6 11.92 4.74 -9.23
N ASP A 7 12.94 3.89 -9.42
CA ASP A 7 12.74 2.49 -9.77
C ASP A 7 12.77 1.61 -8.53
N PHE A 8 11.58 1.26 -8.02
CA PHE A 8 11.42 0.40 -6.85
C PHE A 8 11.68 -1.09 -7.14
N THR A 9 11.88 -1.48 -8.40
CA THR A 9 12.11 -2.87 -8.80
C THR A 9 13.58 -3.24 -8.83
N ASP A 10 14.46 -2.24 -8.92
CA ASP A 10 15.91 -2.38 -8.92
C ASP A 10 16.52 -1.59 -7.74
N SER A 11 17.04 -2.31 -6.75
CA SER A 11 17.58 -1.71 -5.52
C SER A 11 18.80 -0.84 -5.76
N ASP A 12 19.66 -1.22 -6.69
CA ASP A 12 20.90 -0.48 -6.96
C ASP A 12 20.59 0.82 -7.70
N ARG A 13 19.69 0.73 -8.66
CA ARG A 13 19.20 1.90 -9.39
C ARG A 13 18.43 2.85 -8.48
N LEU A 14 17.58 2.33 -7.61
CA LEU A 14 16.89 3.13 -6.60
C LEU A 14 17.87 3.91 -5.73
N GLU A 15 18.93 3.23 -5.27
CA GLU A 15 19.96 3.89 -4.44
C GLU A 15 20.70 5.00 -5.19
N GLU A 16 21.09 4.77 -6.44
CA GLU A 16 21.72 5.80 -7.27
C GLU A 16 20.81 7.01 -7.47
N GLN A 17 19.52 6.78 -7.79
CA GLN A 17 18.52 7.83 -7.98
C GLN A 17 18.33 8.66 -6.70
N LEU A 18 18.26 8.00 -5.54
CA LEU A 18 18.13 8.68 -4.25
C LEU A 18 19.41 9.45 -3.86
N LYS A 19 20.61 8.92 -4.15
CA LYS A 19 21.87 9.66 -3.97
C LYS A 19 21.90 10.93 -4.81
N GLN A 20 21.52 10.81 -6.08
CA GLN A 20 21.50 11.96 -6.98
C GLN A 20 20.48 13.00 -6.49
N HIS A 21 19.29 12.56 -6.10
CA HIS A 21 18.29 13.47 -5.54
C HIS A 21 18.79 14.18 -4.27
N LYS A 22 19.46 13.45 -3.37
CA LYS A 22 20.04 14.02 -2.15
C LYS A 22 21.05 15.14 -2.46
N LEU A 23 21.89 14.93 -3.47
CA LEU A 23 22.91 15.91 -3.89
C LEU A 23 22.29 17.19 -4.47
N GLU A 24 21.18 17.04 -5.21
CA GLU A 24 20.55 18.16 -5.91
C GLU A 24 19.55 18.93 -5.05
N HIS A 25 18.83 18.23 -4.19
CA HIS A 25 17.64 18.75 -3.50
C HIS A 25 17.63 18.52 -1.98
N GLY A 26 18.53 17.69 -1.46
CA GLY A 26 18.49 17.25 -0.06
C GLY A 26 17.49 16.13 0.19
N GLY A 27 16.95 16.08 1.40
CA GLY A 27 15.90 15.12 1.79
C GLY A 27 14.48 15.67 1.60
N TRP A 28 13.50 14.92 2.09
CA TRP A 28 12.09 15.33 2.15
C TRP A 28 11.65 15.45 3.60
N ASP A 29 10.86 16.47 3.91
CA ASP A 29 10.23 16.61 5.23
C ASP A 29 9.15 15.54 5.43
N TYR A 30 8.36 15.28 4.38
CA TYR A 30 7.28 14.29 4.39
C TYR A 30 7.37 13.36 3.21
N ILE A 31 7.17 12.07 3.46
CA ILE A 31 7.06 11.05 2.42
C ILE A 31 5.70 10.36 2.53
N ILE A 32 4.90 10.40 1.47
CA ILE A 32 3.67 9.63 1.35
C ILE A 32 3.93 8.46 0.41
N HIS A 33 4.15 7.29 0.99
CA HIS A 33 4.48 6.09 0.23
C HIS A 33 3.21 5.35 -0.22
N CYS A 34 2.81 5.63 -1.46
CA CYS A 34 1.68 4.99 -2.13
C CYS A 34 2.12 3.95 -3.17
N ALA A 35 3.44 3.80 -3.40
CA ALA A 35 3.95 2.84 -4.37
C ALA A 35 3.60 1.41 -3.96
N GLY A 36 3.19 0.60 -4.94
CA GLY A 36 2.83 -0.78 -4.73
C GLY A 36 1.96 -1.33 -5.87
N VAL A 37 1.75 -2.64 -5.85
CA VAL A 37 0.97 -3.36 -6.85
C VAL A 37 -0.32 -3.89 -6.22
N THR A 38 -1.44 -3.69 -6.91
CA THR A 38 -2.77 -4.14 -6.47
C THR A 38 -3.29 -5.31 -7.29
N LYS A 39 -2.69 -5.56 -8.47
CA LYS A 39 -3.03 -6.64 -9.39
C LYS A 39 -1.75 -7.26 -9.92
N CYS A 40 -1.54 -8.55 -9.68
CA CYS A 40 -0.41 -9.32 -10.17
C CYS A 40 -0.91 -10.65 -10.71
N ARG A 41 -0.14 -11.23 -11.65
CA ARG A 41 -0.39 -12.58 -12.16
C ARG A 41 0.01 -13.62 -11.12
N ASP A 42 1.20 -13.47 -10.55
CA ASP A 42 1.74 -14.39 -9.57
C ASP A 42 1.66 -13.81 -8.16
N LYS A 43 1.38 -14.66 -7.18
CA LYS A 43 1.28 -14.24 -5.77
C LYS A 43 2.60 -13.67 -5.22
N ALA A 44 3.74 -14.17 -5.71
CA ALA A 44 5.05 -13.69 -5.30
C ALA A 44 5.31 -12.23 -5.71
N ASP A 45 4.71 -11.77 -6.82
CA ASP A 45 4.87 -10.40 -7.30
C ASP A 45 4.31 -9.37 -6.32
N PHE A 46 3.29 -9.74 -5.52
CA PHE A 46 2.80 -8.87 -4.45
C PHE A 46 3.84 -8.64 -3.37
N GLU A 47 4.60 -9.68 -2.97
CA GLU A 47 5.68 -9.53 -2.00
C GLU A 47 6.79 -8.64 -2.56
N ILE A 48 7.18 -8.84 -3.81
CA ILE A 48 8.22 -8.06 -4.47
C ILE A 48 7.80 -6.60 -4.58
N GLY A 49 6.61 -6.34 -5.15
CA GLY A 49 6.15 -4.98 -5.45
C GLY A 49 5.62 -4.20 -4.23
N ASN A 50 5.25 -4.86 -3.15
CA ASN A 50 4.76 -4.19 -1.94
C ASN A 50 5.77 -4.25 -0.79
N TYR A 51 6.10 -5.45 -0.29
CA TYR A 51 6.95 -5.60 0.88
C TYR A 51 8.43 -5.27 0.59
N TRP A 52 9.04 -5.96 -0.38
CA TRP A 52 10.46 -5.77 -0.66
C TRP A 52 10.76 -4.38 -1.20
N ALA A 53 9.91 -3.85 -2.09
CA ALA A 53 10.04 -2.48 -2.60
C ALA A 53 9.97 -1.43 -1.48
N THR A 54 8.99 -1.55 -0.57
CA THR A 54 8.88 -0.66 0.60
C THR A 54 10.08 -0.78 1.51
N ARG A 55 10.51 -2.00 1.82
CA ARG A 55 11.63 -2.27 2.70
C ARG A 55 12.94 -1.68 2.13
N HIS A 56 13.26 -1.97 0.87
CA HIS A 56 14.46 -1.44 0.23
C HIS A 56 14.48 0.09 0.20
N PHE A 57 13.34 0.71 -0.07
CA PHE A 57 13.21 2.16 -0.04
C PHE A 57 13.54 2.72 1.34
N ILE A 58 12.94 2.19 2.40
CA ILE A 58 13.18 2.63 3.77
C ILE A 58 14.63 2.40 4.19
N GLU A 59 15.20 1.20 3.92
CA GLU A 59 16.59 0.88 4.24
C GLU A 59 17.57 1.82 3.51
N THR A 60 17.25 2.20 2.28
CA THR A 60 18.08 3.15 1.51
C THR A 60 17.95 4.56 2.07
N LEU A 61 16.75 5.03 2.45
CA LEU A 61 16.57 6.31 3.12
C LEU A 61 17.38 6.39 4.43
N MET A 62 17.35 5.33 5.23
CA MET A 62 18.12 5.24 6.47
C MET A 62 19.63 5.29 6.20
N ARG A 63 20.11 4.48 5.26
CA ARG A 63 21.54 4.43 4.90
C ARG A 63 22.06 5.74 4.32
N LEU A 64 21.23 6.45 3.59
CA LEU A 64 21.57 7.75 3.02
C LEU A 64 21.30 8.93 3.97
N GLU A 65 20.87 8.68 5.20
CA GLU A 65 20.49 9.73 6.16
C GLU A 65 19.49 10.73 5.55
N MET A 66 18.45 10.20 4.91
CA MET A 66 17.34 10.94 4.28
C MET A 66 16.01 10.69 5.01
N LEU A 67 16.06 10.53 6.33
CA LEU A 67 14.85 10.31 7.12
C LEU A 67 13.95 11.54 7.06
N PRO A 68 12.66 11.37 6.70
CA PRO A 68 11.71 12.47 6.75
C PRO A 68 11.31 12.80 8.19
N GLU A 69 10.69 13.94 8.42
CA GLU A 69 9.98 14.21 9.68
C GLU A 69 8.83 13.22 9.90
N GLN A 70 8.15 12.82 8.81
CA GLN A 70 7.12 11.81 8.84
C GLN A 70 7.04 11.00 7.56
N PHE A 71 7.03 9.67 7.72
CA PHE A 71 6.81 8.69 6.65
C PHE A 71 5.37 8.14 6.75
N ILE A 72 4.54 8.45 5.78
CA ILE A 72 3.15 8.02 5.72
C ILE A 72 3.06 6.80 4.80
N TYR A 73 2.78 5.63 5.37
CA TYR A 73 2.60 4.39 4.62
C TYR A 73 1.13 4.15 4.31
N ILE A 74 0.80 4.03 3.03
CA ILE A 74 -0.55 3.66 2.60
C ILE A 74 -0.65 2.13 2.52
N SER A 75 -1.19 1.56 3.58
CA SER A 75 -1.52 0.14 3.68
C SER A 75 -2.91 -0.16 3.09
N SER A 76 -3.66 -1.07 3.67
CA SER A 76 -5.00 -1.42 3.24
C SER A 76 -5.80 -2.08 4.36
N LEU A 77 -7.11 -1.88 4.37
CA LEU A 77 -8.02 -2.64 5.25
C LEU A 77 -8.00 -4.16 4.95
N SER A 78 -7.52 -4.56 3.77
CA SER A 78 -7.38 -5.99 3.36
C SER A 78 -6.48 -6.82 4.29
N ILE A 79 -5.69 -6.20 5.15
CA ILE A 79 -4.91 -6.93 6.17
C ILE A 79 -5.79 -7.65 7.19
N PHE A 80 -7.01 -7.19 7.40
CA PHE A 80 -7.94 -7.82 8.36
C PHE A 80 -8.74 -8.99 7.76
N GLY A 81 -8.67 -9.19 6.43
CA GLY A 81 -9.40 -10.24 5.74
C GLY A 81 -10.89 -9.93 5.58
N PRO A 82 -11.76 -10.96 5.59
CA PRO A 82 -13.19 -10.80 5.34
C PRO A 82 -13.88 -9.94 6.39
N ILE A 83 -14.90 -9.21 5.96
CA ILE A 83 -15.79 -8.46 6.84
C ILE A 83 -16.41 -9.39 7.90
N ARG A 84 -16.65 -8.89 9.09
CA ARG A 84 -17.34 -9.60 10.17
C ARG A 84 -18.84 -9.67 9.86
N GLU A 85 -19.23 -10.67 9.07
CA GLU A 85 -20.60 -10.80 8.57
C GLU A 85 -21.65 -11.10 9.67
N LYS A 86 -21.21 -11.58 10.85
CA LYS A 86 -22.13 -12.04 11.89
C LYS A 86 -22.66 -10.94 12.80
N ASP A 87 -21.82 -9.96 13.11
CA ASP A 87 -22.13 -8.93 14.12
C ASP A 87 -21.93 -7.50 13.60
N TYR A 88 -21.39 -7.34 12.39
CA TYR A 88 -21.06 -6.03 11.79
C TYR A 88 -20.25 -5.12 12.72
N SER A 89 -19.51 -5.71 13.66
CA SER A 89 -18.70 -4.91 14.58
C SER A 89 -17.64 -4.13 13.83
N PRO A 90 -17.40 -2.85 14.19
CA PRO A 90 -16.36 -2.06 13.56
C PRO A 90 -14.99 -2.72 13.66
N ILE A 91 -14.18 -2.58 12.62
CA ILE A 91 -12.77 -2.96 12.66
C ILE A 91 -12.02 -1.81 13.32
N CYS A 92 -11.18 -2.13 14.30
CA CYS A 92 -10.35 -1.18 15.04
C CYS A 92 -8.86 -1.46 14.76
N GLU A 93 -8.02 -0.48 15.02
CA GLU A 93 -6.57 -0.57 14.81
C GLU A 93 -5.91 -1.68 15.63
N GLN A 94 -6.50 -2.03 16.78
CA GLN A 94 -6.01 -3.07 17.71
C GLN A 94 -6.44 -4.47 17.32
N ASP A 95 -7.32 -4.62 16.33
CA ASP A 95 -7.76 -5.92 15.88
C ASP A 95 -6.59 -6.71 15.27
N THR A 96 -6.60 -8.02 15.51
CA THR A 96 -5.56 -8.90 14.96
C THR A 96 -5.73 -9.06 13.47
N PRO A 97 -4.73 -8.68 12.65
CA PRO A 97 -4.76 -8.89 11.21
C PRO A 97 -4.90 -10.36 10.83
N ARG A 98 -5.74 -10.66 9.83
CA ARG A 98 -5.97 -12.00 9.29
C ARG A 98 -6.19 -11.95 7.79
N PRO A 99 -5.20 -11.53 6.99
CA PRO A 99 -5.37 -11.39 5.56
C PRO A 99 -5.66 -12.73 4.90
N ASN A 100 -6.55 -12.72 3.93
CA ASN A 100 -6.92 -13.90 3.13
C ASN A 100 -6.53 -13.77 1.65
N THR A 101 -5.84 -12.70 1.29
CA THR A 101 -5.34 -12.45 -0.07
C THR A 101 -3.83 -12.23 -0.05
N ALA A 102 -3.14 -12.57 -1.14
CA ALA A 102 -1.69 -12.32 -1.27
C ALA A 102 -1.36 -10.82 -1.17
N TYR A 103 -2.23 -9.95 -1.70
CA TYR A 103 -2.13 -8.50 -1.53
C TYR A 103 -2.19 -8.11 -0.05
N GLY A 104 -3.21 -8.56 0.69
CA GLY A 104 -3.34 -8.26 2.12
C GLY A 104 -2.16 -8.76 2.94
N VAL A 105 -1.63 -9.97 2.62
CA VAL A 105 -0.42 -10.52 3.25
C VAL A 105 0.79 -9.62 3.00
N SER A 106 1.04 -9.22 1.76
CA SER A 106 2.20 -8.37 1.44
C SER A 106 2.13 -6.99 2.10
N LYS A 107 0.91 -6.41 2.22
CA LYS A 107 0.71 -5.15 2.96
C LYS A 107 0.95 -5.33 4.46
N LEU A 108 0.50 -6.44 5.04
CA LEU A 108 0.75 -6.76 6.45
C LEU A 108 2.26 -6.92 6.73
N HIS A 109 3.00 -7.64 5.87
CA HIS A 109 4.45 -7.79 6.04
C HIS A 109 5.18 -6.43 6.03
N SER A 110 4.72 -5.48 5.21
CA SER A 110 5.26 -4.11 5.22
C SER A 110 4.96 -3.39 6.53
N GLU A 111 3.76 -3.53 7.09
CA GLU A 111 3.41 -2.94 8.40
C GLU A 111 4.25 -3.55 9.53
N GLU A 112 4.38 -4.88 9.55
CA GLU A 112 5.20 -5.58 10.54
C GLU A 112 6.68 -5.19 10.48
N TYR A 113 7.18 -4.89 9.28
CA TYR A 113 8.52 -4.37 9.11
C TYR A 113 8.64 -2.97 9.71
N LEU A 114 7.73 -2.06 9.37
CA LEU A 114 7.71 -0.69 9.92
C LEU A 114 7.65 -0.70 11.45
N GLN A 115 6.79 -1.54 12.03
CA GLN A 115 6.62 -1.67 13.48
C GLN A 115 7.88 -2.18 14.21
N LYS A 116 8.78 -2.86 13.52
CA LYS A 116 10.07 -3.33 14.09
C LYS A 116 11.16 -2.26 14.05
N LEU A 117 10.98 -1.19 13.27
CA LEU A 117 11.96 -0.12 13.17
C LEU A 117 11.89 0.77 14.41
N LYS A 118 13.03 0.91 15.10
CA LYS A 118 13.16 1.85 16.20
C LYS A 118 13.43 3.24 15.64
N ASP A 119 12.81 4.24 16.24
CA ASP A 119 13.04 5.66 15.93
C ASP A 119 12.77 6.07 14.47
N PHE A 120 12.05 5.23 13.70
CA PHE A 120 11.61 5.58 12.36
C PHE A 120 10.23 6.27 12.43
N PRO A 121 10.07 7.49 11.91
CA PRO A 121 8.88 8.32 12.11
C PRO A 121 7.75 7.93 11.16
N TYR A 122 7.08 6.80 11.37
CA TYR A 122 6.02 6.34 10.48
C TYR A 122 4.61 6.56 11.03
N VAL A 123 3.67 6.68 10.10
CA VAL A 123 2.22 6.56 10.30
C VAL A 123 1.66 5.61 9.26
N ILE A 124 0.76 4.71 9.65
CA ILE A 124 0.12 3.75 8.76
C ILE A 124 -1.34 4.13 8.55
N PHE A 125 -1.74 4.32 7.29
CA PHE A 125 -3.13 4.45 6.88
C PHE A 125 -3.61 3.15 6.24
N ARG A 126 -4.79 2.67 6.67
CA ARG A 126 -5.44 1.46 6.16
C ARG A 126 -6.75 1.81 5.45
N PRO A 127 -6.70 2.40 4.25
CA PRO A 127 -7.91 2.78 3.54
C PRO A 127 -8.72 1.55 3.12
N THR A 128 -10.02 1.77 2.97
CA THR A 128 -10.93 0.86 2.28
C THR A 128 -10.78 1.01 0.77
N GLY A 129 -11.81 0.70 0.00
CA GLY A 129 -11.84 0.99 -1.43
C GLY A 129 -11.72 2.50 -1.69
N VAL A 130 -10.71 2.88 -2.44
CA VAL A 130 -10.46 4.28 -2.84
C VAL A 130 -11.01 4.48 -4.24
N TYR A 131 -11.90 5.45 -4.41
CA TYR A 131 -12.48 5.79 -5.70
C TYR A 131 -12.21 7.26 -6.06
N GLY A 132 -12.25 7.57 -7.35
CA GLY A 132 -12.03 8.94 -7.83
C GLY A 132 -11.59 8.98 -9.29
N PRO A 133 -11.13 10.13 -9.79
CA PRO A 133 -10.65 10.25 -11.16
C PRO A 133 -9.57 9.22 -11.49
N ARG A 134 -9.72 8.52 -12.64
CA ARG A 134 -8.83 7.46 -13.14
C ARG A 134 -8.96 6.08 -12.46
N GLU A 135 -9.79 5.94 -11.44
CA GLU A 135 -10.14 4.65 -10.88
C GLU A 135 -11.11 3.93 -11.84
N LYS A 136 -10.83 2.65 -12.16
CA LYS A 136 -11.57 1.92 -13.20
C LYS A 136 -12.56 0.90 -12.65
N ASP A 137 -12.28 0.30 -11.51
CA ASP A 137 -13.08 -0.82 -10.99
C ASP A 137 -14.45 -0.33 -10.48
N TYR A 138 -14.46 0.74 -9.68
CA TYR A 138 -15.70 1.38 -9.24
C TYR A 138 -16.44 2.07 -10.40
N PHE A 139 -15.68 2.63 -11.36
CA PHE A 139 -16.29 3.22 -12.55
C PHE A 139 -17.06 2.17 -13.36
N LEU A 140 -16.48 0.99 -13.61
CA LEU A 140 -17.14 -0.11 -14.32
C LEU A 140 -18.38 -0.62 -13.57
N MET A 141 -18.32 -0.67 -12.24
CA MET A 141 -19.46 -1.02 -11.41
C MET A 141 -20.60 0.00 -11.58
N VAL A 142 -20.31 1.29 -11.45
CA VAL A 142 -21.30 2.36 -11.63
C VAL A 142 -21.86 2.36 -13.06
N GLU A 143 -21.03 2.13 -14.07
CA GLU A 143 -21.46 2.03 -15.46
C GLU A 143 -22.42 0.84 -15.67
N SER A 144 -22.13 -0.33 -15.07
CA SER A 144 -23.03 -1.50 -15.18
C SER A 144 -24.37 -1.24 -14.49
N ILE A 145 -24.37 -0.64 -13.31
CA ILE A 145 -25.60 -0.24 -12.60
C ILE A 145 -26.41 0.75 -13.45
N SER A 146 -25.78 1.74 -14.06
CA SER A 146 -26.46 2.71 -14.93
C SER A 146 -27.09 2.06 -16.16
N ARG A 147 -26.56 0.92 -16.61
CA ARG A 147 -27.12 0.09 -17.70
C ARG A 147 -28.14 -0.96 -17.21
N HIS A 148 -28.55 -0.89 -15.93
CA HIS A 148 -29.45 -1.85 -15.28
C HIS A 148 -28.91 -3.29 -15.27
N VAL A 149 -27.58 -3.47 -15.28
CA VAL A 149 -26.91 -4.76 -15.16
C VAL A 149 -26.37 -4.88 -13.74
N ASP A 150 -26.91 -5.82 -12.99
CA ASP A 150 -26.42 -6.15 -11.65
C ASP A 150 -25.68 -7.48 -11.68
N PHE A 151 -24.45 -7.49 -11.15
CA PHE A 151 -23.62 -8.69 -11.05
C PHE A 151 -23.62 -9.18 -9.61
N ALA A 152 -24.40 -10.21 -9.32
CA ALA A 152 -24.28 -10.92 -8.06
C ALA A 152 -23.25 -12.03 -8.17
N ALA A 153 -22.20 -11.97 -7.37
CA ALA A 153 -21.22 -13.04 -7.24
C ALA A 153 -21.63 -13.97 -6.08
N GLY A 154 -22.09 -15.18 -6.39
CA GLY A 154 -22.43 -16.23 -5.42
C GLY A 154 -23.92 -16.52 -5.31
N PHE A 155 -24.26 -17.57 -4.52
CA PHE A 155 -25.63 -18.06 -4.29
C PHE A 155 -26.27 -17.52 -2.99
N ARG A 156 -25.63 -16.57 -2.30
CA ARG A 156 -26.19 -15.97 -1.09
C ARG A 156 -26.65 -14.55 -1.40
N HIS A 157 -27.90 -14.24 -1.02
CA HIS A 157 -28.34 -12.86 -0.95
C HIS A 157 -27.49 -12.13 0.09
N LEU A 158 -26.74 -11.13 -0.37
CA LEU A 158 -26.12 -10.16 0.53
C LEU A 158 -27.25 -9.21 0.94
N SER A 159 -27.71 -9.35 2.16
CA SER A 159 -28.68 -8.43 2.78
C SER A 159 -27.95 -7.22 3.32
#